data_9e4a23f81ec78295ec1ee2e215939bbf
#
_entry.id   9e4a23f81ec78295ec1ee2e215939bbf
#
_cell.length_a   1.000
_cell.length_b   1.000
_cell.length_c   1.000
_cell.angle_alpha   90.00
_cell.angle_beta   90.00
_cell.angle_gamma   90.00
#
_symmetry.space_group_name_H-M   'P 1'
#
loop_
_entity.id
_entity.type
_entity.pdbx_description
1 polymer ?
#
loop_
_entity_poly.entity_id
_entity_poly.type
_entity_poly.pdbx_seq_one_letter_code
_entity_poly.pdbx_strand_id
1 'polypeptide(L)'
;MKKILFLLAVCLSTIAVQAQTKTYTVEEANKLDTLAQRMFKQNRFEDCINVLNRHLEALKQLRGEADSLYIQRMILLGRSYYHNQQAEEAVKTMKKCAKLYEKYHPSDLSNYAFVLDNAELYLGSLGRSKEGEQLGRKALAAYEKVGSNDHDMATILIHLAENCSTNGHHKDAIAFELRALGILRTLMGEHSEEYLAELPYLQSYYAASGDAKNADRVEKRIERLQQERDQGHADLPDPVEFATPEECRNHNDDMQRCCNYLFTHTLQAMQIKQAMQYIISWTSASPDVTIEVSDSISQLFGRTETVPFGIAYLAAASLYCLQYNKHVLDEEGFVAACDLVVSYYEHNKKIVGVLEPLESWLKANKDGALADMMRREYNESIVKEREKNETDGEPTDQEQQETDGEAEAPTSE
;
A
#
# COMPACT_ATOMS: atom_id res chain seq x y z
N MET A 1 -57.04 -0.87 46.67
CA MET A 1 -55.82 -0.08 46.77
C MET A 1 -54.50 -0.88 46.50
N LYS A 2 -54.32 -2.08 47.06
CA LYS A 2 -53.07 -2.89 46.82
C LYS A 2 -52.86 -3.34 45.38
N LYS A 3 -53.92 -3.58 44.57
CA LYS A 3 -53.80 -3.98 43.16
C LYS A 3 -53.46 -2.82 42.21
N ILE A 4 -53.81 -1.58 42.54
CA ILE A 4 -53.49 -0.41 41.76
C ILE A 4 -52.03 0.03 41.97
N LEU A 5 -51.50 -0.13 43.20
CA LEU A 5 -50.08 0.12 43.51
C LEU A 5 -49.16 -0.89 42.80
N PHE A 6 -49.59 -2.17 42.61
CA PHE A 6 -48.79 -3.17 41.92
C PHE A 6 -48.74 -2.91 40.40
N LEU A 7 -49.83 -2.45 39.80
CA LEU A 7 -49.87 -2.04 38.39
C LEU A 7 -49.02 -0.79 38.11
N LEU A 8 -49.03 0.19 39.04
CA LEU A 8 -48.18 1.39 38.94
C LEU A 8 -46.67 1.06 39.12
N ALA A 9 -46.32 0.10 39.97
CA ALA A 9 -44.95 -0.36 40.14
C ALA A 9 -44.44 -1.15 38.92
N VAL A 10 -45.30 -1.93 38.27
CA VAL A 10 -44.96 -2.66 37.01
C VAL A 10 -44.83 -1.67 35.84
N CYS A 11 -45.66 -0.66 35.73
CA CYS A 11 -45.54 0.37 34.74
C CYS A 11 -44.30 1.28 34.92
N LEU A 12 -43.88 1.54 36.15
CA LEU A 12 -42.66 2.30 36.44
C LEU A 12 -41.39 1.48 36.22
N SER A 13 -41.43 0.15 36.35
CA SER A 13 -40.29 -0.72 36.04
C SER A 13 -40.07 -0.95 34.51
N THR A 14 -41.09 -0.75 33.67
CA THR A 14 -40.97 -0.84 32.22
C THR A 14 -40.46 0.47 31.55
N ILE A 15 -40.40 1.57 32.29
CA ILE A 15 -39.88 2.86 31.78
C ILE A 15 -38.36 3.03 32.03
N ALA A 16 -37.73 2.16 32.80
CA ALA A 16 -36.37 2.37 33.33
C ALA A 16 -35.26 1.60 32.62
N VAL A 17 -35.47 1.03 31.42
CA VAL A 17 -34.37 0.51 30.59
C VAL A 17 -34.59 0.90 29.12
N GLN A 18 -34.79 2.16 28.85
CA GLN A 18 -34.27 2.74 27.63
C GLN A 18 -32.78 2.96 27.88
N ALA A 19 -31.96 2.00 27.50
CA ALA A 19 -30.55 2.26 27.33
C ALA A 19 -30.45 3.51 26.46
N GLN A 20 -29.95 4.61 27.02
CA GLN A 20 -29.65 5.82 26.27
C GLN A 20 -28.69 5.39 25.17
N THR A 21 -29.21 5.18 23.96
CA THR A 21 -28.39 4.94 22.79
C THR A 21 -27.51 6.18 22.64
N LYS A 22 -26.23 6.01 22.87
CA LYS A 22 -25.25 7.09 22.76
C LYS A 22 -25.36 7.68 21.35
N THR A 23 -25.65 8.98 21.25
CA THR A 23 -25.63 9.71 19.97
C THR A 23 -24.20 10.18 19.73
N TYR A 24 -23.66 9.85 18.57
CA TYR A 24 -22.31 10.25 18.18
C TYR A 24 -22.34 11.47 17.25
N THR A 25 -21.36 12.34 17.40
CA THR A 25 -21.08 13.43 16.45
C THR A 25 -20.05 12.98 15.41
N VAL A 26 -19.99 13.68 14.28
CA VAL A 26 -18.96 13.43 13.24
C VAL A 26 -17.55 13.60 13.81
N GLU A 27 -17.34 14.61 14.66
CA GLU A 27 -16.05 14.86 15.31
C GLU A 27 -15.63 13.69 16.23
N GLU A 28 -16.57 13.15 17.02
CA GLU A 28 -16.28 11.97 17.85
C GLU A 28 -15.93 10.75 16.99
N ALA A 29 -16.64 10.53 15.89
CA ALA A 29 -16.35 9.45 14.95
C ALA A 29 -14.94 9.59 14.35
N ASN A 30 -14.56 10.78 13.91
CA ASN A 30 -13.22 11.04 13.36
C ASN A 30 -12.10 10.83 14.41
N LYS A 31 -12.32 11.24 15.66
CA LYS A 31 -11.37 10.97 16.76
C LYS A 31 -11.20 9.47 17.02
N LEU A 32 -12.30 8.71 16.99
CA LEU A 32 -12.25 7.26 17.14
C LEU A 32 -11.51 6.60 15.98
N ASP A 33 -11.69 7.09 14.75
CA ASP A 33 -10.99 6.60 13.57
C ASP A 33 -9.47 6.76 13.69
N THR A 34 -9.02 7.98 13.95
CA THR A 34 -7.60 8.30 14.14
C THR A 34 -6.98 7.46 15.26
N LEU A 35 -7.72 7.28 16.36
CA LEU A 35 -7.25 6.50 17.49
C LEU A 35 -7.11 5.00 17.13
N ALA A 36 -8.10 4.43 16.43
CA ALA A 36 -8.08 3.03 16.01
C ALA A 36 -6.89 2.74 15.06
N GLN A 37 -6.68 3.60 14.06
CA GLN A 37 -5.56 3.46 13.12
C GLN A 37 -4.20 3.53 13.84
N ARG A 38 -4.05 4.47 14.79
CA ARG A 38 -2.83 4.58 15.60
C ARG A 38 -2.59 3.32 16.44
N MET A 39 -3.64 2.80 17.11
CA MET A 39 -3.52 1.58 17.92
C MET A 39 -3.14 0.38 17.07
N PHE A 40 -3.71 0.26 15.87
CA PHE A 40 -3.36 -0.80 14.93
C PHE A 40 -1.87 -0.72 14.51
N LYS A 41 -1.39 0.46 14.12
CA LYS A 41 0.03 0.70 13.77
C LYS A 41 0.99 0.40 14.95
N GLN A 42 0.53 0.58 16.18
CA GLN A 42 1.30 0.28 17.40
C GLN A 42 1.16 -1.18 17.87
N ASN A 43 0.52 -2.05 17.10
CA ASN A 43 0.23 -3.45 17.47
C ASN A 43 -0.60 -3.62 18.77
N ARG A 44 -1.35 -2.59 19.17
CA ARG A 44 -2.25 -2.59 20.33
C ARG A 44 -3.63 -3.10 19.90
N PHE A 45 -3.69 -4.38 19.52
CA PHE A 45 -4.86 -4.93 18.84
C PHE A 45 -6.10 -5.03 19.73
N GLU A 46 -5.98 -5.34 21.01
CA GLU A 46 -7.11 -5.37 21.94
C GLU A 46 -7.74 -3.97 22.11
N ASP A 47 -6.91 -2.95 22.30
CA ASP A 47 -7.37 -1.56 22.38
C ASP A 47 -8.01 -1.12 21.06
N CYS A 48 -7.40 -1.50 19.93
CA CYS A 48 -7.91 -1.21 18.60
C CYS A 48 -9.31 -1.81 18.40
N ILE A 49 -9.54 -3.06 18.78
CA ILE A 49 -10.86 -3.73 18.75
C ILE A 49 -11.88 -2.93 19.54
N ASN A 50 -11.55 -2.53 20.76
CA ASN A 50 -12.45 -1.77 21.63
C ASN A 50 -12.83 -0.41 21.03
N VAL A 51 -11.87 0.29 20.41
CA VAL A 51 -12.12 1.57 19.75
C VAL A 51 -12.92 1.39 18.46
N LEU A 52 -12.60 0.38 17.65
CA LEU A 52 -13.30 0.09 16.40
C LEU A 52 -14.76 -0.29 16.62
N ASN A 53 -15.08 -1.05 17.65
CA ASN A 53 -16.48 -1.37 17.97
C ASN A 53 -17.30 -0.09 18.23
N ARG A 54 -16.74 0.87 19.00
CA ARG A 54 -17.39 2.18 19.23
C ARG A 54 -17.46 3.03 17.94
N HIS A 55 -16.40 2.98 17.13
CA HIS A 55 -16.37 3.71 15.88
C HIS A 55 -17.41 3.17 14.88
N LEU A 56 -17.56 1.84 14.78
CA LEU A 56 -18.56 1.21 13.92
C LEU A 56 -20.00 1.53 14.35
N GLU A 57 -20.27 1.64 15.68
CA GLU A 57 -21.55 2.15 16.15
C GLU A 57 -21.81 3.58 15.68
N ALA A 58 -20.80 4.46 15.81
CA ALA A 58 -20.89 5.84 15.35
C ALA A 58 -21.12 5.92 13.83
N LEU A 59 -20.35 5.19 13.04
CA LEU A 59 -20.51 5.16 11.58
C LEU A 59 -21.87 4.63 11.16
N LYS A 60 -22.37 3.57 11.83
CA LYS A 60 -23.68 3.01 11.55
C LYS A 60 -24.81 4.03 11.80
N GLN A 61 -24.71 4.84 12.86
CA GLN A 61 -25.68 5.89 13.15
C GLN A 61 -25.60 7.05 12.17
N LEU A 62 -24.39 7.48 11.80
CA LEU A 62 -24.16 8.68 11.00
C LEU A 62 -24.30 8.44 9.50
N ARG A 63 -23.88 7.25 9.02
CA ARG A 63 -23.70 6.96 7.59
C ARG A 63 -24.37 5.67 7.12
N GLY A 64 -24.70 4.76 8.04
CA GLY A 64 -25.29 3.45 7.74
C GLY A 64 -24.27 2.37 7.37
N GLU A 65 -24.77 1.12 7.29
CA GLU A 65 -23.90 -0.04 6.99
C GLU A 65 -23.49 -0.16 5.51
N ALA A 66 -24.16 0.57 4.63
CA ALA A 66 -23.85 0.60 3.20
C ALA A 66 -22.66 1.53 2.88
N ASP A 67 -22.25 2.36 3.82
CA ASP A 67 -21.13 3.29 3.64
C ASP A 67 -19.80 2.52 3.52
N SER A 68 -18.99 2.88 2.52
CA SER A 68 -17.70 2.22 2.26
C SER A 68 -16.74 2.32 3.45
N LEU A 69 -16.74 3.46 4.17
CA LEU A 69 -15.89 3.62 5.35
C LEU A 69 -16.32 2.66 6.48
N TYR A 70 -17.64 2.42 6.65
CA TYR A 70 -18.10 1.43 7.62
C TYR A 70 -17.51 0.03 7.32
N ILE A 71 -17.57 -0.38 6.04
CA ILE A 71 -17.05 -1.69 5.64
C ILE A 71 -15.51 -1.74 5.78
N GLN A 72 -14.79 -0.70 5.39
CA GLN A 72 -13.34 -0.61 5.57
C GLN A 72 -12.93 -0.71 7.05
N ARG A 73 -13.67 -0.10 7.96
CA ARG A 73 -13.39 -0.21 9.40
C ARG A 73 -13.77 -1.56 9.99
N MET A 74 -14.76 -2.23 9.42
CA MET A 74 -15.03 -3.64 9.72
C MET A 74 -13.88 -4.55 9.27
N ILE A 75 -13.28 -4.30 8.10
CA ILE A 75 -12.09 -5.03 7.64
C ILE A 75 -10.94 -4.82 8.64
N LEU A 76 -10.68 -3.58 9.06
CA LEU A 76 -9.66 -3.29 10.07
C LEU A 76 -9.96 -4.00 11.40
N LEU A 77 -11.23 -4.10 11.81
CA LEU A 77 -11.66 -4.87 12.99
C LEU A 77 -11.34 -6.37 12.83
N GLY A 78 -11.66 -6.96 11.69
CA GLY A 78 -11.36 -8.36 11.41
C GLY A 78 -9.86 -8.65 11.45
N ARG A 79 -9.03 -7.78 10.86
CA ARG A 79 -7.57 -7.86 10.93
C ARG A 79 -7.08 -7.72 12.38
N SER A 80 -7.66 -6.80 13.15
CA SER A 80 -7.32 -6.62 14.58
C SER A 80 -7.65 -7.87 15.39
N TYR A 81 -8.79 -8.52 15.14
CA TYR A 81 -9.14 -9.80 15.76
C TYR A 81 -8.11 -10.89 15.44
N TYR A 82 -7.70 -11.01 14.17
CA TYR A 82 -6.72 -12.01 13.77
C TYR A 82 -5.38 -11.82 14.48
N HIS A 83 -4.84 -10.60 14.45
CA HIS A 83 -3.58 -10.29 15.15
C HIS A 83 -3.69 -10.43 16.67
N ASN A 84 -4.90 -10.29 17.24
CA ASN A 84 -5.17 -10.53 18.64
C ASN A 84 -5.50 -12.00 18.95
N GLN A 85 -5.16 -12.94 18.06
CA GLN A 85 -5.38 -14.39 18.21
C GLN A 85 -6.86 -14.80 18.32
N GLN A 86 -7.78 -13.99 17.84
CA GLN A 86 -9.22 -14.21 17.83
C GLN A 86 -9.71 -14.57 16.41
N ALA A 87 -9.11 -15.62 15.83
CA ALA A 87 -9.29 -15.98 14.42
C ALA A 87 -10.76 -16.30 14.06
N GLU A 88 -11.56 -16.88 14.95
CA GLU A 88 -12.99 -17.12 14.69
C GLU A 88 -13.78 -15.82 14.52
N GLU A 89 -13.55 -14.81 15.35
CA GLU A 89 -14.20 -13.50 15.22
C GLU A 89 -13.70 -12.75 13.97
N ALA A 90 -12.43 -12.95 13.61
CA ALA A 90 -11.87 -12.44 12.37
C ALA A 90 -12.60 -13.01 11.14
N VAL A 91 -12.73 -14.34 11.05
CA VAL A 91 -13.49 -15.04 9.98
C VAL A 91 -14.91 -14.53 9.90
N LYS A 92 -15.60 -14.46 11.03
CA LYS A 92 -17.00 -13.99 11.07
C LYS A 92 -17.14 -12.56 10.58
N THR A 93 -16.19 -11.69 10.95
CA THR A 93 -16.17 -10.30 10.54
C THR A 93 -15.90 -10.17 9.04
N MET A 94 -14.92 -10.88 8.47
CA MET A 94 -14.66 -10.87 7.03
C MET A 94 -15.82 -11.44 6.21
N LYS A 95 -16.44 -12.53 6.65
CA LYS A 95 -17.66 -13.07 5.99
C LYS A 95 -18.83 -12.07 6.04
N LYS A 96 -18.93 -11.24 7.10
CA LYS A 96 -19.91 -10.15 7.14
C LYS A 96 -19.56 -9.05 6.15
N CYS A 97 -18.29 -8.64 6.03
CA CYS A 97 -17.84 -7.67 5.03
C CYS A 97 -18.16 -8.16 3.60
N ALA A 98 -17.87 -9.42 3.28
CA ALA A 98 -18.18 -10.00 1.98
C ALA A 98 -19.68 -9.86 1.63
N LYS A 99 -20.57 -10.17 2.58
CA LYS A 99 -22.02 -9.99 2.39
C LYS A 99 -22.44 -8.53 2.18
N LEU A 100 -21.74 -7.58 2.81
CA LEU A 100 -22.00 -6.16 2.61
C LEU A 100 -21.54 -5.70 1.22
N TYR A 101 -20.39 -6.18 0.73
CA TYR A 101 -19.96 -5.94 -0.66
C TYR A 101 -20.95 -6.53 -1.66
N GLU A 102 -21.35 -7.79 -1.51
CA GLU A 102 -22.36 -8.42 -2.38
C GLU A 102 -23.65 -7.60 -2.43
N LYS A 103 -24.09 -7.06 -1.30
CA LYS A 103 -25.37 -6.36 -1.19
C LYS A 103 -25.30 -4.90 -1.67
N TYR A 104 -24.27 -4.17 -1.32
CA TYR A 104 -24.23 -2.71 -1.49
C TYR A 104 -23.20 -2.23 -2.52
N HIS A 105 -22.16 -3.01 -2.78
CA HIS A 105 -21.07 -2.67 -3.69
C HIS A 105 -20.72 -3.84 -4.63
N PRO A 106 -21.67 -4.41 -5.38
CA PRO A 106 -21.45 -5.64 -6.16
C PRO A 106 -20.45 -5.47 -7.33
N SER A 107 -20.14 -4.24 -7.72
CA SER A 107 -19.13 -3.93 -8.72
C SER A 107 -17.72 -3.80 -8.16
N ASP A 108 -17.58 -3.69 -6.84
CA ASP A 108 -16.26 -3.59 -6.18
C ASP A 108 -15.68 -4.98 -5.93
N LEU A 109 -15.26 -5.61 -7.03
CA LEU A 109 -14.76 -6.98 -7.02
C LEU A 109 -13.41 -7.13 -6.35
N SER A 110 -12.56 -6.11 -6.41
CA SER A 110 -11.24 -6.12 -5.76
C SER A 110 -11.39 -6.22 -4.23
N ASN A 111 -12.13 -5.32 -3.62
CA ASN A 111 -12.36 -5.35 -2.18
C ASN A 111 -13.19 -6.57 -1.74
N TYR A 112 -14.12 -7.03 -2.58
CA TYR A 112 -14.83 -8.28 -2.31
C TYR A 112 -13.89 -9.48 -2.28
N ALA A 113 -12.98 -9.61 -3.26
CA ALA A 113 -11.97 -10.66 -3.29
C ALA A 113 -11.02 -10.56 -2.09
N PHE A 114 -10.56 -9.36 -1.76
CA PHE A 114 -9.69 -9.10 -0.61
C PHE A 114 -10.28 -9.59 0.72
N VAL A 115 -11.56 -9.37 0.98
CA VAL A 115 -12.18 -9.84 2.23
C VAL A 115 -12.42 -11.34 2.25
N LEU A 116 -12.64 -11.97 1.09
CA LEU A 116 -12.74 -13.43 0.98
C LEU A 116 -11.37 -14.10 1.20
N ASP A 117 -10.31 -13.53 0.63
CA ASP A 117 -8.93 -13.97 0.81
C ASP A 117 -8.50 -13.90 2.28
N ASN A 118 -8.75 -12.78 2.96
CA ASN A 118 -8.49 -12.70 4.41
C ASN A 118 -9.28 -13.75 5.20
N ALA A 119 -10.54 -14.01 4.85
CA ALA A 119 -11.32 -15.06 5.51
C ALA A 119 -10.76 -16.45 5.23
N GLU A 120 -10.23 -16.69 4.03
CA GLU A 120 -9.53 -17.91 3.64
C GLU A 120 -8.29 -18.13 4.51
N LEU A 121 -7.39 -17.15 4.57
CA LEU A 121 -6.17 -17.17 5.40
C LEU A 121 -6.50 -17.50 6.88
N TYR A 122 -7.51 -16.82 7.44
CA TYR A 122 -7.90 -17.02 8.83
C TYR A 122 -8.52 -18.42 9.06
N LEU A 123 -9.22 -18.96 8.08
CA LEU A 123 -9.73 -20.34 8.14
C LEU A 123 -8.60 -21.37 8.08
N GLY A 124 -7.57 -21.12 7.27
CA GLY A 124 -6.36 -21.95 7.21
C GLY A 124 -5.68 -22.02 8.59
N SER A 125 -5.50 -20.89 9.27
CA SER A 125 -4.90 -20.84 10.61
C SER A 125 -5.73 -21.57 11.69
N LEU A 126 -7.03 -21.75 11.46
CA LEU A 126 -7.94 -22.56 12.31
C LEU A 126 -7.98 -24.04 11.94
N GLY A 127 -7.21 -24.47 10.93
CA GLY A 127 -7.25 -25.83 10.40
C GLY A 127 -8.53 -26.16 9.59
N ARG A 128 -9.28 -25.13 9.18
CA ARG A 128 -10.52 -25.24 8.40
C ARG A 128 -10.28 -25.07 6.91
N SER A 129 -9.21 -25.69 6.39
CA SER A 129 -8.71 -25.51 5.02
C SER A 129 -9.74 -25.81 3.93
N LYS A 130 -10.69 -26.72 4.17
CA LYS A 130 -11.77 -26.99 3.20
C LYS A 130 -12.70 -25.80 2.98
N GLU A 131 -13.05 -25.10 4.06
CA GLU A 131 -13.83 -23.86 3.94
C GLU A 131 -12.95 -22.72 3.35
N GLY A 132 -11.69 -22.67 3.75
CA GLY A 132 -10.70 -21.75 3.21
C GLY A 132 -10.64 -21.87 1.69
N GLU A 133 -10.35 -23.05 1.16
CA GLU A 133 -10.29 -23.31 -0.29
C GLU A 133 -11.56 -22.86 -1.03
N GLN A 134 -12.74 -23.06 -0.44
CA GLN A 134 -13.99 -22.62 -1.07
C GLN A 134 -14.07 -21.09 -1.19
N LEU A 135 -13.59 -20.36 -0.16
CA LEU A 135 -13.57 -18.89 -0.20
C LEU A 135 -12.48 -18.37 -1.12
N GLY A 136 -11.28 -18.98 -1.11
CA GLY A 136 -10.20 -18.61 -2.01
C GLY A 136 -10.57 -18.79 -3.48
N ARG A 137 -11.21 -19.90 -3.84
CA ARG A 137 -11.71 -20.06 -5.22
C ARG A 137 -12.74 -19.00 -5.60
N LYS A 138 -13.56 -18.51 -4.66
CA LYS A 138 -14.46 -17.37 -4.91
C LYS A 138 -13.70 -16.05 -5.02
N ALA A 139 -12.69 -15.83 -4.17
CA ALA A 139 -11.82 -14.66 -4.23
C ALA A 139 -11.11 -14.59 -5.59
N LEU A 140 -10.49 -15.69 -6.00
CA LEU A 140 -9.85 -15.82 -7.30
C LEU A 140 -10.81 -15.51 -8.45
N ALA A 141 -11.99 -16.14 -8.46
CA ALA A 141 -12.98 -15.94 -9.51
C ALA A 141 -13.53 -14.49 -9.57
N ALA A 142 -13.56 -13.78 -8.44
CA ALA A 142 -13.92 -12.37 -8.39
C ALA A 142 -12.78 -11.50 -8.92
N TYR A 143 -11.56 -11.76 -8.48
CA TYR A 143 -10.39 -10.96 -8.88
C TYR A 143 -9.99 -11.16 -10.34
N GLU A 144 -10.19 -12.34 -10.91
CA GLU A 144 -10.00 -12.60 -12.35
C GLU A 144 -10.89 -11.72 -13.24
N LYS A 145 -12.07 -11.30 -12.73
CA LYS A 145 -12.94 -10.35 -13.45
C LYS A 145 -12.42 -8.90 -13.38
N VAL A 146 -11.58 -8.58 -12.42
CA VAL A 146 -10.87 -7.29 -12.36
C VAL A 146 -9.85 -7.20 -13.49
N GLY A 147 -9.24 -8.33 -13.88
CA GLY A 147 -8.31 -8.41 -15.00
C GLY A 147 -6.89 -7.94 -14.69
N SER A 148 -6.56 -7.73 -13.40
CA SER A 148 -5.22 -7.38 -12.97
C SER A 148 -4.39 -8.62 -12.63
N ASN A 149 -3.08 -8.55 -12.92
CA ASN A 149 -2.07 -9.52 -12.48
C ASN A 149 -1.05 -8.80 -11.58
N ASP A 150 -1.52 -8.31 -10.48
CA ASP A 150 -0.77 -7.56 -9.49
C ASP A 150 -0.45 -8.40 -8.23
N HIS A 151 0.08 -7.74 -7.22
CA HIS A 151 0.44 -8.37 -5.96
C HIS A 151 -0.77 -9.00 -5.24
N ASP A 152 -1.97 -8.41 -5.33
CA ASP A 152 -3.17 -8.95 -4.72
C ASP A 152 -3.58 -10.29 -5.37
N MET A 153 -3.46 -10.40 -6.71
CA MET A 153 -3.67 -11.66 -7.42
C MET A 153 -2.67 -12.74 -6.95
N ALA A 154 -1.39 -12.38 -6.80
CA ALA A 154 -0.39 -13.32 -6.30
C ALA A 154 -0.73 -13.80 -4.89
N THR A 155 -1.12 -12.90 -3.99
CA THR A 155 -1.50 -13.22 -2.60
C THR A 155 -2.69 -14.19 -2.54
N ILE A 156 -3.74 -13.93 -3.31
CA ILE A 156 -4.92 -14.84 -3.41
C ILE A 156 -4.50 -16.24 -3.87
N LEU A 157 -3.62 -16.32 -4.87
CA LEU A 157 -3.13 -17.60 -5.39
C LEU A 157 -2.29 -18.37 -4.38
N ILE A 158 -1.44 -17.67 -3.60
CA ILE A 158 -0.60 -18.27 -2.55
C ILE A 158 -1.47 -18.88 -1.44
N HIS A 159 -2.41 -18.12 -0.87
CA HIS A 159 -3.27 -18.63 0.19
C HIS A 159 -4.13 -19.80 -0.31
N LEU A 160 -4.62 -19.73 -1.54
CA LEU A 160 -5.40 -20.81 -2.15
C LEU A 160 -4.54 -22.06 -2.38
N ALA A 161 -3.29 -21.90 -2.81
CA ALA A 161 -2.35 -23.01 -2.97
C ALA A 161 -2.09 -23.75 -1.64
N GLU A 162 -1.89 -23.01 -0.55
CA GLU A 162 -1.71 -23.57 0.78
C GLU A 162 -2.92 -24.40 1.24
N ASN A 163 -4.14 -23.85 1.12
CA ASN A 163 -5.36 -24.55 1.48
C ASN A 163 -5.61 -25.78 0.59
N CYS A 164 -5.36 -25.68 -0.72
CA CYS A 164 -5.43 -26.82 -1.64
C CYS A 164 -4.44 -27.92 -1.24
N SER A 165 -3.19 -27.58 -0.91
CA SER A 165 -2.18 -28.55 -0.48
C SER A 165 -2.59 -29.25 0.81
N THR A 166 -3.06 -28.49 1.80
CA THR A 166 -3.55 -29.03 3.07
C THR A 166 -4.74 -29.98 2.88
N ASN A 167 -5.59 -29.74 1.88
CA ASN A 167 -6.71 -30.61 1.53
C ASN A 167 -6.32 -31.83 0.65
N GLY A 168 -5.03 -31.96 0.29
CA GLY A 168 -4.54 -33.03 -0.59
C GLY A 168 -4.74 -32.76 -2.08
N HIS A 169 -5.18 -31.56 -2.47
CA HIS A 169 -5.34 -31.12 -3.87
C HIS A 169 -4.01 -30.58 -4.43
N HIS A 170 -2.92 -31.37 -4.30
CA HIS A 170 -1.55 -30.95 -4.60
C HIS A 170 -1.34 -30.45 -6.04
N LYS A 171 -2.08 -31.00 -7.02
CA LYS A 171 -1.99 -30.52 -8.41
C LYS A 171 -2.50 -29.08 -8.57
N ASP A 172 -3.59 -28.75 -7.89
CA ASP A 172 -4.14 -27.39 -7.89
C ASP A 172 -3.20 -26.45 -7.15
N ALA A 173 -2.68 -26.89 -5.99
CA ALA A 173 -1.69 -26.13 -5.22
C ALA A 173 -0.47 -25.74 -6.07
N ILE A 174 0.12 -26.72 -6.79
CA ILE A 174 1.25 -26.48 -7.70
C ILE A 174 0.86 -25.47 -8.80
N ALA A 175 -0.33 -25.62 -9.39
CA ALA A 175 -0.76 -24.74 -10.48
C ALA A 175 -0.96 -23.29 -10.00
N PHE A 176 -1.57 -23.09 -8.83
CA PHE A 176 -1.76 -21.76 -8.26
C PHE A 176 -0.44 -21.14 -7.84
N GLU A 177 0.44 -21.89 -7.20
CA GLU A 177 1.75 -21.43 -6.77
C GLU A 177 2.65 -21.02 -7.95
N LEU A 178 2.67 -21.82 -9.03
CA LEU A 178 3.40 -21.45 -10.25
C LEU A 178 2.87 -20.16 -10.89
N ARG A 179 1.55 -19.94 -10.84
CA ARG A 179 0.94 -18.70 -11.35
C ARG A 179 1.34 -17.52 -10.46
N ALA A 180 1.30 -17.66 -9.14
CA ALA A 180 1.73 -16.63 -8.19
C ALA A 180 3.21 -16.27 -8.39
N LEU A 181 4.09 -17.26 -8.45
CA LEU A 181 5.51 -17.07 -8.74
C LEU A 181 5.75 -16.40 -10.11
N GLY A 182 4.92 -16.69 -11.11
CA GLY A 182 4.98 -16.02 -12.41
C GLY A 182 4.69 -14.52 -12.29
N ILE A 183 3.70 -14.13 -11.48
CA ILE A 183 3.35 -12.74 -11.20
C ILE A 183 4.46 -12.07 -10.38
N LEU A 184 4.88 -12.66 -9.27
CA LEU A 184 5.95 -12.13 -8.42
C LEU A 184 7.26 -11.92 -9.20
N ARG A 185 7.62 -12.87 -10.09
CA ARG A 185 8.78 -12.73 -10.94
C ARG A 185 8.67 -11.51 -11.86
N THR A 186 7.49 -11.27 -12.42
CA THR A 186 7.27 -10.11 -13.32
C THR A 186 7.30 -8.80 -12.55
N LEU A 187 6.70 -8.75 -11.36
CA LEU A 187 6.61 -7.52 -10.57
C LEU A 187 7.92 -7.18 -9.85
N MET A 188 8.63 -8.16 -9.33
CA MET A 188 9.70 -7.95 -8.35
C MET A 188 11.03 -8.63 -8.72
N GLY A 189 11.03 -9.48 -9.75
CA GLY A 189 12.20 -10.28 -10.14
C GLY A 189 12.36 -11.56 -9.31
N GLU A 190 13.14 -12.52 -9.87
CA GLU A 190 13.34 -13.83 -9.22
C GLU A 190 14.32 -13.83 -8.03
N HIS A 191 15.01 -12.73 -7.79
CA HIS A 191 15.89 -12.55 -6.63
C HIS A 191 15.21 -11.78 -5.49
N SER A 192 13.95 -11.36 -5.64
CA SER A 192 13.19 -10.69 -4.58
C SER A 192 12.95 -11.62 -3.40
N GLU A 193 12.82 -11.03 -2.22
CA GLU A 193 12.57 -11.78 -0.99
C GLU A 193 11.24 -12.53 -1.08
N GLU A 194 10.22 -11.88 -1.61
CA GLU A 194 8.88 -12.44 -1.80
C GLU A 194 8.90 -13.66 -2.73
N TYR A 195 9.58 -13.55 -3.88
CA TYR A 195 9.68 -14.67 -4.81
C TYR A 195 10.44 -15.85 -4.17
N LEU A 196 11.55 -15.59 -3.49
CA LEU A 196 12.36 -16.60 -2.83
C LEU A 196 11.64 -17.24 -1.64
N ALA A 197 10.77 -16.50 -0.95
CA ALA A 197 9.98 -17.02 0.17
C ALA A 197 8.96 -18.07 -0.27
N GLU A 198 8.43 -17.97 -1.49
CA GLU A 198 7.41 -18.88 -2.00
C GLU A 198 7.96 -20.16 -2.63
N LEU A 199 9.21 -20.16 -3.11
CA LEU A 199 9.81 -21.36 -3.71
C LEU A 199 9.81 -22.61 -2.82
N PRO A 200 10.10 -22.55 -1.49
CA PRO A 200 10.00 -23.70 -0.59
C PRO A 200 8.60 -24.31 -0.51
N TYR A 201 7.54 -23.47 -0.63
CA TYR A 201 6.17 -23.99 -0.68
C TYR A 201 5.92 -24.77 -1.95
N LEU A 202 6.35 -24.26 -3.12
CA LEU A 202 6.29 -25.01 -4.38
C LEU A 202 7.04 -26.33 -4.29
N GLN A 203 8.25 -26.35 -3.69
CA GLN A 203 9.03 -27.57 -3.46
C GLN A 203 8.22 -28.57 -2.64
N SER A 204 7.62 -28.11 -1.53
CA SER A 204 6.82 -28.96 -0.64
C SER A 204 5.59 -29.54 -1.34
N TYR A 205 4.93 -28.76 -2.20
CA TYR A 205 3.76 -29.21 -2.95
C TYR A 205 4.13 -30.28 -3.99
N TYR A 206 5.27 -30.14 -4.68
CA TYR A 206 5.80 -31.19 -5.55
C TYR A 206 6.14 -32.46 -4.77
N ALA A 207 6.79 -32.35 -3.62
CA ALA A 207 7.12 -33.49 -2.76
C ALA A 207 5.85 -34.21 -2.27
N ALA A 208 4.84 -33.45 -1.81
CA ALA A 208 3.55 -34.00 -1.36
C ALA A 208 2.76 -34.68 -2.50
N SER A 209 2.93 -34.22 -3.74
CA SER A 209 2.31 -34.84 -4.93
C SER A 209 3.02 -36.12 -5.40
N GLY A 210 4.20 -36.45 -4.83
CA GLY A 210 5.09 -37.54 -5.24
C GLY A 210 6.00 -37.22 -6.42
N ASP A 211 6.04 -35.94 -6.86
CA ASP A 211 6.92 -35.50 -7.95
C ASP A 211 8.30 -35.06 -7.42
N ALA A 212 9.08 -36.05 -6.96
CA ALA A 212 10.41 -35.82 -6.40
C ALA A 212 11.37 -35.14 -7.40
N LYS A 213 11.20 -35.37 -8.70
CA LYS A 213 12.05 -34.75 -9.73
C LYS A 213 11.88 -33.24 -9.80
N ASN A 214 10.66 -32.74 -9.76
CA ASN A 214 10.41 -31.31 -9.78
C ASN A 214 10.70 -30.69 -8.41
N ALA A 215 10.51 -31.39 -7.29
CA ALA A 215 10.94 -30.94 -5.97
C ALA A 215 12.46 -30.68 -5.93
N ASP A 216 13.31 -31.64 -6.37
CA ASP A 216 14.78 -31.48 -6.50
C ASP A 216 15.17 -30.31 -7.44
N ARG A 217 14.42 -30.14 -8.54
CA ARG A 217 14.68 -29.01 -9.44
C ARG A 217 14.41 -27.64 -8.79
N VAL A 218 13.36 -27.53 -7.98
CA VAL A 218 13.04 -26.29 -7.24
C VAL A 218 14.09 -26.06 -6.15
N GLU A 219 14.52 -27.08 -5.43
CA GLU A 219 15.59 -27.01 -4.43
C GLU A 219 16.88 -26.42 -5.02
N LYS A 220 17.36 -26.99 -6.13
CA LYS A 220 18.53 -26.47 -6.83
C LYS A 220 18.36 -25.03 -7.32
N ARG A 221 17.12 -24.65 -7.69
CA ARG A 221 16.83 -23.25 -8.04
C ARG A 221 16.94 -22.32 -6.85
N ILE A 222 16.43 -22.73 -5.68
CA ILE A 222 16.55 -21.96 -4.43
C ILE A 222 18.03 -21.74 -4.11
N GLU A 223 18.83 -22.80 -4.08
CA GLU A 223 20.26 -22.71 -3.79
C GLU A 223 20.99 -21.75 -4.74
N ARG A 224 20.73 -21.85 -6.05
CA ARG A 224 21.32 -20.98 -7.07
C ARG A 224 20.96 -19.52 -6.85
N LEU A 225 19.66 -19.20 -6.67
CA LEU A 225 19.18 -17.83 -6.52
C LEU A 225 19.66 -17.20 -5.20
N GLN A 226 19.75 -17.98 -4.13
CA GLN A 226 20.32 -17.52 -2.86
C GLN A 226 21.79 -17.17 -3.02
N GLN A 227 22.58 -18.03 -3.69
CA GLN A 227 23.97 -17.77 -3.95
C GLN A 227 24.17 -16.51 -4.83
N GLU A 228 23.37 -16.35 -5.88
CA GLU A 228 23.42 -15.18 -6.76
C GLU A 228 23.08 -13.91 -5.98
N ARG A 229 22.05 -13.95 -5.12
CA ARG A 229 21.68 -12.82 -4.25
C ARG A 229 22.79 -12.47 -3.25
N ASP A 230 23.41 -13.45 -2.63
CA ASP A 230 24.53 -13.24 -1.69
C ASP A 230 25.74 -12.59 -2.37
N GLN A 231 25.88 -12.79 -3.69
CA GLN A 231 26.85 -12.10 -4.52
C GLN A 231 26.40 -10.71 -4.99
N GLY A 232 25.20 -10.25 -4.59
CA GLY A 232 24.62 -8.97 -4.98
C GLY A 232 24.07 -8.94 -6.41
N HIS A 233 23.86 -10.12 -7.03
CA HIS A 233 23.20 -10.23 -8.32
C HIS A 233 21.69 -10.18 -8.16
N ALA A 234 21.03 -9.39 -9.00
CA ALA A 234 19.58 -9.30 -9.09
C ALA A 234 19.15 -9.26 -10.56
N ASP A 235 17.90 -9.63 -10.83
CA ASP A 235 17.31 -9.55 -12.17
C ASP A 235 16.81 -8.12 -12.42
N LEU A 236 17.77 -7.19 -12.58
CA LEU A 236 17.50 -5.80 -12.88
C LEU A 236 17.45 -5.56 -14.39
N PRO A 237 16.57 -4.66 -14.86
CA PRO A 237 16.57 -4.25 -16.25
C PRO A 237 17.83 -3.45 -16.59
N ASP A 238 18.24 -3.54 -17.86
CA ASP A 238 19.27 -2.65 -18.36
C ASP A 238 18.78 -1.19 -18.36
N PRO A 239 19.66 -0.21 -18.12
CA PRO A 239 19.31 1.21 -18.22
C PRO A 239 18.76 1.53 -19.61
N VAL A 240 17.60 2.18 -19.67
CA VAL A 240 16.87 2.52 -20.91
C VAL A 240 16.67 4.03 -20.98
N GLU A 241 16.81 4.60 -22.19
CA GLU A 241 16.30 5.93 -22.49
C GLU A 241 14.90 5.78 -23.08
N PHE A 242 13.90 6.30 -22.39
CA PHE A 242 12.50 6.20 -22.81
C PHE A 242 12.20 7.20 -23.92
N ALA A 243 11.79 6.71 -25.10
CA ALA A 243 11.50 7.55 -26.25
C ALA A 243 10.12 8.24 -26.13
N THR A 244 9.18 7.65 -25.38
CA THR A 244 7.83 8.17 -25.19
C THR A 244 7.35 8.00 -23.76
N PRO A 245 6.41 8.86 -23.29
CA PRO A 245 5.77 8.71 -22.00
C PRO A 245 5.06 7.35 -21.79
N GLU A 246 4.47 6.80 -22.87
CA GLU A 246 3.77 5.53 -22.81
C GLU A 246 4.73 4.34 -22.64
N GLU A 247 5.88 4.40 -23.29
CA GLU A 247 6.94 3.42 -23.08
C GLU A 247 7.39 3.41 -21.62
N CYS A 248 7.55 4.59 -21.00
CA CYS A 248 7.91 4.71 -19.60
C CYS A 248 6.88 4.02 -18.67
N ARG A 249 5.57 4.17 -18.93
CA ARG A 249 4.51 3.51 -18.16
C ARG A 249 4.62 1.99 -18.16
N ASN A 250 4.99 1.40 -19.29
CA ASN A 250 5.14 -0.06 -19.41
C ASN A 250 6.27 -0.62 -18.55
N HIS A 251 7.12 0.26 -18.00
CA HIS A 251 8.28 -0.08 -17.19
C HIS A 251 8.14 0.27 -15.69
N ASN A 252 6.93 0.48 -15.20
CA ASN A 252 6.69 0.77 -13.78
C ASN A 252 7.17 -0.38 -12.86
N ASP A 253 6.99 -1.63 -13.28
CA ASP A 253 7.45 -2.81 -12.53
C ASP A 253 8.99 -2.88 -12.50
N ASP A 254 9.65 -2.52 -13.59
CA ASP A 254 11.11 -2.42 -13.67
C ASP A 254 11.65 -1.35 -12.73
N MET A 255 10.98 -0.20 -12.69
CA MET A 255 11.29 0.87 -11.75
C MET A 255 11.17 0.39 -10.29
N GLN A 256 10.10 -0.32 -9.94
CA GLN A 256 9.91 -0.86 -8.60
C GLN A 256 11.02 -1.86 -8.24
N ARG A 257 11.44 -2.73 -9.17
CA ARG A 257 12.56 -3.65 -8.95
C ARG A 257 13.87 -2.92 -8.65
N CYS A 258 14.17 -1.88 -9.43
CA CYS A 258 15.37 -1.06 -9.21
C CYS A 258 15.33 -0.33 -7.86
N CYS A 259 14.17 0.21 -7.47
CA CYS A 259 13.99 0.83 -6.16
C CYS A 259 14.15 -0.16 -5.01
N ASN A 260 13.56 -1.35 -5.12
CA ASN A 260 13.69 -2.40 -4.11
C ASN A 260 15.15 -2.84 -3.96
N TYR A 261 15.86 -3.00 -5.08
CA TYR A 261 17.30 -3.31 -5.04
C TYR A 261 18.09 -2.21 -4.33
N LEU A 262 17.83 -0.94 -4.66
CA LEU A 262 18.49 0.20 -4.03
C LEU A 262 18.33 0.18 -2.50
N PHE A 263 17.11 -0.01 -1.99
CA PHE A 263 16.85 0.08 -0.55
C PHE A 263 17.26 -1.17 0.25
N THR A 264 17.44 -2.31 -0.42
CA THR A 264 17.83 -3.56 0.24
C THR A 264 19.34 -3.84 0.20
N HIS A 265 20.10 -3.08 -0.60
CA HIS A 265 21.54 -3.29 -0.79
C HIS A 265 22.34 -2.05 -0.43
N THR A 266 23.61 -2.27 -0.09
CA THR A 266 24.53 -1.16 0.18
C THR A 266 25.02 -0.50 -1.10
N LEU A 267 25.60 0.71 -0.98
CA LEU A 267 26.22 1.43 -2.09
C LEU A 267 27.41 0.70 -2.75
N GLN A 268 27.91 -0.38 -2.16
CA GLN A 268 28.96 -1.22 -2.71
C GLN A 268 28.43 -2.44 -3.48
N ALA A 269 27.12 -2.65 -3.51
CA ALA A 269 26.53 -3.78 -4.23
C ALA A 269 26.82 -3.71 -5.74
N MET A 270 26.95 -4.89 -6.35
CA MET A 270 27.43 -5.03 -7.74
C MET A 270 26.60 -4.21 -8.75
N GLN A 271 25.27 -4.25 -8.63
CA GLN A 271 24.35 -3.62 -9.59
C GLN A 271 23.75 -2.29 -9.09
N ILE A 272 24.29 -1.71 -8.01
CA ILE A 272 23.72 -0.48 -7.44
C ILE A 272 23.72 0.70 -8.43
N LYS A 273 24.74 0.80 -9.26
CA LYS A 273 24.82 1.83 -10.30
C LYS A 273 23.78 1.63 -11.39
N GLN A 274 23.53 0.37 -11.79
CA GLN A 274 22.51 0.00 -12.77
C GLN A 274 21.12 0.40 -12.27
N ALA A 275 20.79 0.04 -11.01
CA ALA A 275 19.54 0.44 -10.39
C ALA A 275 19.36 1.96 -10.35
N MET A 276 20.39 2.70 -9.91
CA MET A 276 20.35 4.15 -9.82
C MET A 276 20.18 4.82 -11.19
N GLN A 277 20.86 4.34 -12.21
CA GLN A 277 20.72 4.85 -13.58
C GLN A 277 19.30 4.64 -14.10
N TYR A 278 18.72 3.45 -13.89
CA TYR A 278 17.35 3.17 -14.28
C TYR A 278 16.34 4.10 -13.59
N ILE A 279 16.48 4.29 -12.26
CA ILE A 279 15.64 5.18 -11.46
C ILE A 279 15.66 6.61 -12.02
N ILE A 280 16.86 7.14 -12.35
CA ILE A 280 17.01 8.48 -12.94
C ILE A 280 16.30 8.55 -14.29
N SER A 281 16.56 7.60 -15.20
CA SER A 281 15.95 7.57 -16.54
C SER A 281 14.43 7.53 -16.45
N TRP A 282 13.88 6.65 -15.62
CA TRP A 282 12.45 6.51 -15.44
C TRP A 282 11.82 7.76 -14.83
N THR A 283 12.40 8.30 -13.75
CA THR A 283 11.87 9.50 -13.07
C THR A 283 11.87 10.72 -13.98
N SER A 284 12.88 10.84 -14.85
CA SER A 284 12.99 11.95 -15.81
C SER A 284 11.98 11.86 -16.96
N ALA A 285 11.52 10.68 -17.31
CA ALA A 285 10.63 10.42 -18.43
C ALA A 285 9.17 10.14 -18.03
N SER A 286 8.90 9.84 -16.76
CA SER A 286 7.57 9.44 -16.30
C SER A 286 6.55 10.55 -16.48
N PRO A 287 5.44 10.29 -17.19
CA PRO A 287 4.35 11.26 -17.35
C PRO A 287 3.39 11.24 -16.17
N ASP A 288 3.46 10.20 -15.33
CA ASP A 288 2.46 9.89 -14.31
C ASP A 288 2.88 10.35 -12.90
N VAL A 289 4.17 10.70 -12.74
CA VAL A 289 4.71 11.11 -11.43
C VAL A 289 5.48 12.41 -11.58
N THR A 290 5.08 13.42 -10.81
CA THR A 290 5.79 14.68 -10.64
C THR A 290 6.36 14.75 -9.24
N ILE A 291 7.69 14.82 -9.13
CA ILE A 291 8.40 14.89 -7.86
C ILE A 291 9.00 16.29 -7.72
N GLU A 292 8.49 17.02 -6.75
CA GLU A 292 9.06 18.30 -6.37
C GLU A 292 10.14 18.09 -5.32
N VAL A 293 11.14 18.94 -5.34
CA VAL A 293 12.28 18.87 -4.45
C VAL A 293 12.37 20.15 -3.62
N SER A 294 12.56 20.00 -2.32
CA SER A 294 12.81 21.12 -1.42
C SER A 294 14.27 21.57 -1.50
N ASP A 295 14.58 22.68 -0.83
CA ASP A 295 15.95 23.19 -0.77
C ASP A 295 16.94 22.17 -0.19
N SER A 296 16.55 21.44 0.86
CA SER A 296 17.43 20.45 1.48
C SER A 296 17.58 19.19 0.62
N ILE A 297 16.56 18.79 -0.11
CA ILE A 297 16.66 17.71 -1.11
C ILE A 297 17.56 18.14 -2.27
N SER A 298 17.42 19.37 -2.77
CA SER A 298 18.29 19.90 -3.83
C SER A 298 19.78 19.87 -3.45
N GLN A 299 20.11 20.12 -2.18
CA GLN A 299 21.48 20.02 -1.67
C GLN A 299 22.08 18.60 -1.79
N LEU A 300 21.25 17.55 -1.78
CA LEU A 300 21.74 16.17 -1.98
C LEU A 300 22.34 15.96 -3.37
N PHE A 301 21.90 16.71 -4.37
CA PHE A 301 22.43 16.65 -5.74
C PHE A 301 23.66 17.55 -5.96
N GLY A 302 23.97 18.42 -5.00
CA GLY A 302 25.07 19.37 -5.11
C GLY A 302 26.47 18.78 -4.86
N ARG A 303 26.57 17.56 -4.32
CA ARG A 303 27.85 16.91 -3.96
C ARG A 303 27.84 15.45 -4.34
N THR A 304 28.92 14.97 -4.93
CA THR A 304 29.06 13.58 -5.41
C THR A 304 28.74 12.54 -4.33
N GLU A 305 29.12 12.79 -3.08
CA GLU A 305 28.93 11.87 -1.96
C GLU A 305 27.46 11.76 -1.52
N THR A 306 26.66 12.80 -1.75
CA THR A 306 25.26 12.85 -1.37
C THR A 306 24.29 12.50 -2.51
N VAL A 307 24.73 12.53 -3.79
CA VAL A 307 23.91 12.18 -4.96
C VAL A 307 23.18 10.83 -4.82
N PRO A 308 23.79 9.75 -4.29
CA PRO A 308 23.09 8.50 -4.11
C PRO A 308 21.83 8.60 -3.23
N PHE A 309 21.82 9.51 -2.26
CA PHE A 309 20.69 9.76 -1.36
C PHE A 309 19.64 10.68 -1.99
N GLY A 310 20.06 11.58 -2.89
CA GLY A 310 19.13 12.29 -3.79
C GLY A 310 18.38 11.33 -4.70
N ILE A 311 19.08 10.36 -5.29
CA ILE A 311 18.45 9.29 -6.09
C ILE A 311 17.54 8.42 -5.24
N ALA A 312 17.94 8.11 -4.01
CA ALA A 312 17.07 7.39 -3.07
C ALA A 312 15.79 8.18 -2.75
N TYR A 313 15.85 9.51 -2.65
CA TYR A 313 14.64 10.32 -2.52
C TYR A 313 13.72 10.20 -3.76
N LEU A 314 14.28 10.31 -4.97
CA LEU A 314 13.50 10.12 -6.20
C LEU A 314 12.85 8.74 -6.24
N ALA A 315 13.58 7.70 -5.87
CA ALA A 315 13.07 6.34 -5.79
C ALA A 315 11.91 6.21 -4.79
N ALA A 316 12.08 6.71 -3.55
CA ALA A 316 11.08 6.63 -2.50
C ALA A 316 9.80 7.42 -2.86
N ALA A 317 9.96 8.62 -3.40
CA ALA A 317 8.87 9.47 -3.86
C ALA A 317 8.08 8.83 -5.00
N SER A 318 8.78 8.25 -5.99
CA SER A 318 8.15 7.52 -7.10
C SER A 318 7.37 6.30 -6.61
N LEU A 319 7.96 5.49 -5.73
CA LEU A 319 7.27 4.33 -5.14
C LEU A 319 6.00 4.74 -4.41
N TYR A 320 6.05 5.81 -3.63
CA TYR A 320 4.88 6.33 -2.94
C TYR A 320 3.79 6.75 -3.92
N CYS A 321 4.16 7.52 -4.96
CA CYS A 321 3.21 7.98 -5.98
C CYS A 321 2.57 6.80 -6.72
N LEU A 322 3.35 5.81 -7.14
CA LEU A 322 2.85 4.60 -7.81
C LEU A 322 1.93 3.78 -6.89
N GLN A 323 2.33 3.57 -5.64
CA GLN A 323 1.57 2.77 -4.67
C GLN A 323 0.21 3.39 -4.33
N TYR A 324 0.15 4.72 -4.22
CA TYR A 324 -1.07 5.45 -3.84
C TYR A 324 -1.80 6.09 -5.02
N ASN A 325 -1.37 5.79 -6.25
CA ASN A 325 -1.91 6.33 -7.50
C ASN A 325 -2.00 7.87 -7.48
N LYS A 326 -0.90 8.52 -7.09
CA LYS A 326 -0.78 9.98 -7.01
C LYS A 326 0.09 10.49 -8.14
N HIS A 327 -0.40 11.53 -8.83
CA HIS A 327 0.36 12.20 -9.89
C HIS A 327 1.44 13.15 -9.34
N VAL A 328 1.16 13.78 -8.20
CA VAL A 328 2.08 14.72 -7.54
C VAL A 328 2.32 14.25 -6.10
N LEU A 329 3.57 14.32 -5.66
CA LEU A 329 3.93 13.98 -4.29
C LEU A 329 3.27 14.95 -3.31
N ASP A 330 2.54 14.43 -2.33
CA ASP A 330 1.95 15.22 -1.26
C ASP A 330 2.83 15.27 0.00
N GLU A 331 2.38 16.01 1.02
CA GLU A 331 3.10 16.16 2.29
C GLU A 331 3.42 14.82 2.95
N GLU A 332 2.45 13.89 2.99
CA GLU A 332 2.66 12.57 3.61
C GLU A 332 3.68 11.74 2.82
N GLY A 333 3.62 11.80 1.49
CA GLY A 333 4.58 11.15 0.61
C GLY A 333 5.98 11.74 0.74
N PHE A 334 6.10 13.06 0.84
CA PHE A 334 7.37 13.74 1.08
C PHE A 334 8.02 13.28 2.39
N VAL A 335 7.25 13.26 3.48
CA VAL A 335 7.73 12.80 4.79
C VAL A 335 8.15 11.33 4.74
N ALA A 336 7.35 10.47 4.10
CA ALA A 336 7.66 9.05 3.97
C ALA A 336 8.93 8.82 3.13
N ALA A 337 9.11 9.58 2.05
CA ALA A 337 10.31 9.50 1.22
C ALA A 337 11.56 9.92 1.99
N CYS A 338 11.50 11.00 2.78
CA CYS A 338 12.62 11.45 3.61
C CYS A 338 12.97 10.42 4.71
N ASP A 339 11.98 9.77 5.34
CA ASP A 339 12.22 8.72 6.32
C ASP A 339 12.97 7.52 5.72
N LEU A 340 12.58 7.11 4.51
CA LEU A 340 13.25 6.03 3.78
C LEU A 340 14.68 6.41 3.37
N VAL A 341 14.93 7.66 2.99
CA VAL A 341 16.28 8.18 2.71
C VAL A 341 17.16 8.14 3.95
N VAL A 342 16.64 8.54 5.11
CA VAL A 342 17.36 8.48 6.38
C VAL A 342 17.71 7.05 6.76
N SER A 343 16.78 6.12 6.60
CA SER A 343 16.99 4.69 6.84
C SER A 343 18.08 4.13 5.91
N TYR A 344 18.06 4.51 4.63
CA TYR A 344 19.07 4.13 3.66
C TYR A 344 20.45 4.74 3.98
N TYR A 345 20.49 5.99 4.44
CA TYR A 345 21.73 6.61 4.92
C TYR A 345 22.29 5.88 6.14
N GLU A 346 21.49 5.57 7.14
CA GLU A 346 21.94 4.83 8.33
C GLU A 346 22.54 3.47 7.95
N HIS A 347 21.91 2.76 7.01
CA HIS A 347 22.40 1.49 6.47
C HIS A 347 23.78 1.64 5.79
N ASN A 348 24.00 2.74 5.08
CA ASN A 348 25.24 3.01 4.34
C ASN A 348 26.28 3.85 5.09
N LYS A 349 25.98 4.34 6.28
CA LYS A 349 26.82 5.28 7.03
C LYS A 349 28.25 4.79 7.27
N LYS A 350 28.45 3.49 7.44
CA LYS A 350 29.80 2.90 7.59
C LYS A 350 30.64 3.01 6.31
N ILE A 351 29.99 3.14 5.14
CA ILE A 351 30.63 3.24 3.84
C ILE A 351 30.94 4.70 3.50
N VAL A 352 29.96 5.59 3.72
CA VAL A 352 30.04 6.99 3.27
C VAL A 352 30.51 7.96 4.35
N GLY A 353 30.52 7.55 5.62
CA GLY A 353 30.85 8.43 6.76
C GLY A 353 29.71 9.38 7.12
N VAL A 354 30.07 10.48 7.77
CA VAL A 354 29.15 11.54 8.21
C VAL A 354 28.90 12.50 7.06
N LEU A 355 27.67 12.65 6.62
CA LEU A 355 27.25 13.52 5.53
C LEU A 355 26.10 14.43 5.99
N GLU A 356 26.26 15.76 5.86
CA GLU A 356 25.17 16.71 6.03
C GLU A 356 24.43 16.94 4.69
N PRO A 357 23.10 17.15 4.72
CA PRO A 357 22.22 17.28 5.89
C PRO A 357 21.72 15.94 6.50
N LEU A 358 22.10 14.79 5.95
CA LEU A 358 21.62 13.46 6.32
C LEU A 358 21.88 13.10 7.79
N GLU A 359 23.00 13.57 8.36
CA GLU A 359 23.33 13.34 9.78
C GLU A 359 22.34 14.08 10.69
N SER A 360 22.01 15.30 10.34
CA SER A 360 21.00 16.10 11.06
C SER A 360 19.61 15.44 10.97
N TRP A 361 19.24 14.88 9.81
CA TRP A 361 17.98 14.16 9.63
C TRP A 361 17.96 12.86 10.43
N LEU A 362 19.06 12.09 10.43
CA LEU A 362 19.17 10.87 11.23
C LEU A 362 19.03 11.15 12.73
N LYS A 363 19.61 12.25 13.21
CA LYS A 363 19.44 12.69 14.59
C LYS A 363 17.98 13.05 14.88
N ALA A 364 17.36 13.86 14.02
CA ALA A 364 15.95 14.22 14.16
C ALA A 364 15.04 12.99 14.15
N ASN A 365 15.35 11.96 13.33
CA ASN A 365 14.61 10.70 13.30
C ASN A 365 14.71 9.95 14.64
N LYS A 366 15.92 9.84 15.20
CA LYS A 366 16.15 9.21 16.52
C LYS A 366 15.44 9.95 17.66
N ASP A 367 15.32 11.25 17.55
CA ASP A 367 14.62 12.10 18.51
C ASP A 367 13.08 12.14 18.27
N GLY A 368 12.59 11.45 17.24
CA GLY A 368 11.17 11.44 16.85
C GLY A 368 10.65 12.74 16.24
N ALA A 369 11.55 13.62 15.80
CA ALA A 369 11.24 14.95 15.31
C ALA A 369 11.32 15.08 13.76
N LEU A 370 11.77 14.04 13.04
CA LEU A 370 11.99 14.10 11.60
C LEU A 370 10.70 14.43 10.83
N ALA A 371 9.61 13.77 11.16
CA ALA A 371 8.35 13.99 10.45
C ALA A 371 7.85 15.44 10.55
N ASP A 372 7.93 16.06 11.74
CA ASP A 372 7.54 17.45 11.93
C ASP A 372 8.51 18.43 11.27
N MET A 373 9.78 18.08 11.20
CA MET A 373 10.78 18.86 10.47
C MET A 373 10.50 18.86 8.97
N MET A 374 10.23 17.69 8.40
CA MET A 374 9.95 17.52 6.96
C MET A 374 8.62 18.13 6.54
N ARG A 375 7.58 18.08 7.38
CA ARG A 375 6.31 18.77 7.12
C ARG A 375 6.48 20.28 7.04
N ARG A 376 7.28 20.86 7.94
CA ARG A 376 7.59 22.30 7.89
C ARG A 376 8.32 22.65 6.60
N GLU A 377 9.32 21.86 6.25
CA GLU A 377 10.08 22.07 5.02
C GLU A 377 9.21 21.96 3.76
N TYR A 378 8.33 20.95 3.69
CA TYR A 378 7.37 20.80 2.59
C TYR A 378 6.52 22.06 2.43
N ASN A 379 5.95 22.56 3.52
CA ASN A 379 5.11 23.76 3.48
C ASN A 379 5.89 25.04 3.20
N GLU A 380 7.11 25.16 3.67
CA GLU A 380 7.92 26.36 3.51
C GLU A 380 8.64 26.46 2.15
N SER A 381 9.00 25.33 1.57
CA SER A 381 9.71 25.27 0.30
C SER A 381 8.76 24.98 -0.87
N ILE A 382 8.05 23.84 -0.83
CA ILE A 382 7.26 23.35 -1.96
C ILE A 382 5.93 24.08 -2.09
N VAL A 383 5.15 24.19 -1.02
CA VAL A 383 3.82 24.83 -1.09
C VAL A 383 3.92 26.30 -1.42
N LYS A 384 4.81 27.02 -0.78
CA LYS A 384 5.02 28.47 -1.06
C LYS A 384 5.51 28.74 -2.48
N GLU A 385 6.33 27.85 -3.04
CA GLU A 385 6.77 27.99 -4.42
C GLU A 385 5.65 27.74 -5.42
N ARG A 386 4.76 26.76 -5.16
CA ARG A 386 3.53 26.55 -5.95
C ARG A 386 2.64 27.78 -5.92
N GLU A 387 2.34 28.32 -4.72
CA GLU A 387 1.51 29.52 -4.56
C GLU A 387 2.11 30.73 -5.29
N LYS A 388 3.42 30.90 -5.27
CA LYS A 388 4.10 31.97 -6.00
C LYS A 388 3.96 31.82 -7.51
N ASN A 389 4.16 30.61 -8.02
CA ASN A 389 4.04 30.33 -9.45
C ASN A 389 2.60 30.48 -9.97
N GLU A 390 1.59 30.20 -9.14
CA GLU A 390 0.19 30.43 -9.47
C GLU A 390 -0.14 31.93 -9.52
N THR A 391 0.42 32.73 -8.61
CA THR A 391 0.19 34.20 -8.59
C THR A 391 0.95 34.93 -9.70
N ASP A 392 2.13 34.47 -10.10
CA ASP A 392 2.90 35.04 -11.20
C ASP A 392 2.39 34.62 -12.58
N GLY A 393 1.50 33.61 -12.67
CA GLY A 393 0.90 33.09 -13.88
C GLY A 393 -0.47 33.64 -14.25
N GLU A 394 -1.10 34.48 -13.43
CA GLU A 394 -2.33 35.19 -13.80
C GLU A 394 -2.00 36.31 -14.79
N PRO A 395 -2.60 36.31 -16.02
CA PRO A 395 -2.48 37.45 -16.94
C PRO A 395 -3.20 38.64 -16.30
N THR A 396 -2.50 39.73 -16.07
CA THR A 396 -3.10 41.01 -15.75
C THR A 396 -4.02 41.42 -16.89
N ASP A 397 -5.34 41.31 -16.68
CA ASP A 397 -6.38 41.90 -17.49
C ASP A 397 -6.33 43.44 -17.31
N GLN A 398 -5.36 44.10 -17.94
CA GLN A 398 -5.35 45.55 -18.19
C GLN A 398 -4.58 45.81 -19.46
N GLU A 399 -5.26 45.69 -20.62
CA GLU A 399 -5.02 46.42 -21.88
C GLU A 399 -5.96 45.90 -22.97
N GLN A 400 -7.25 46.22 -22.80
CA GLN A 400 -8.21 46.27 -23.90
C GLN A 400 -9.23 47.37 -23.65
N GLN A 401 -8.77 48.58 -23.80
CA GLN A 401 -9.64 49.73 -24.16
C GLN A 401 -8.85 50.63 -25.10
N GLU A 402 -9.53 51.01 -26.18
CA GLU A 402 -9.13 51.96 -27.22
C GLU A 402 -8.53 51.35 -28.48
N THR A 403 -9.41 50.95 -29.42
CA THR A 403 -9.50 51.56 -30.76
C THR A 403 -10.77 51.06 -31.48
N ASP A 404 -11.89 51.73 -31.21
CA ASP A 404 -12.97 51.89 -32.20
C ASP A 404 -12.55 52.96 -33.18
N GLY A 405 -12.51 52.65 -34.45
CA GLY A 405 -12.12 53.54 -35.51
C GLY A 405 -12.40 52.96 -36.89
N GLU A 406 -13.63 53.14 -37.34
CA GLU A 406 -14.03 53.40 -38.76
C GLU A 406 -13.23 52.79 -39.92
N ALA A 407 -13.90 52.06 -40.78
CA ALA A 407 -14.28 52.53 -42.11
C ALA A 407 -14.27 51.43 -43.19
N GLU A 408 -15.40 51.32 -43.85
CA GLU A 408 -15.60 51.16 -45.33
C GLU A 408 -15.19 49.84 -46.02
N ALA A 409 -16.25 49.18 -46.45
CA ALA A 409 -16.19 48.33 -47.64
C ALA A 409 -15.93 49.15 -48.92
N PRO A 410 -15.36 48.58 -49.95
CA PRO A 410 -16.08 48.52 -51.21
C PRO A 410 -16.02 47.15 -51.96
N THR A 411 -17.17 46.77 -52.45
CA THR A 411 -17.61 46.25 -53.74
C THR A 411 -16.57 45.76 -54.78
N SER A 412 -16.90 44.56 -55.32
CA SER A 412 -16.83 44.11 -56.72
C SER A 412 -15.44 44.00 -57.41
N GLU A 413 -15.07 42.86 -57.78
CA GLU A 413 -15.28 42.17 -59.08
C GLU A 413 -14.92 40.66 -58.94
#